data_07c8e24d7b1e3de2afdc8b1c2a33b74d
#
_entry.id   07c8e24d7b1e3de2afdc8b1c2a33b74d
#
_cell.length_a   1.000
_cell.length_b   1.000
_cell.length_c   1.000
_cell.angle_alpha   90.00
_cell.angle_beta   90.00
_cell.angle_gamma   90.00
#
_symmetry.space_group_name_H-M   'P 1'
#
loop_
_entity.id
_entity.type
_entity.pdbx_description
1 polymer ?
#
loop_
_entity_poly.entity_id
_entity_poly.type
_entity_poly.pdbx_seq_one_letter_code
_entity_poly.pdbx_strand_id
1 'polypeptide(L)'
;MLFYVKRHLALEIAVTFFLGTVGLWGIRAGNLPFDLRPTAASIVLGIAGFVWLALWTRLVQYGYQVAKGSAYARQLTASLAKEFADARPLQMVLGGLTAACGEEIFFRGFIQARWGLLAASVLFMAAHIGRRDIRVISYWSFFQGLYLGLFYMFTAKLLVPMIAHGLFDIGGMIYFRDFMTRSEKPA
;
A
#
# COMPACT_ATOMS: atom_id res chain seq x y z
N MET A 1 -19.59 -9.68 -12.32
CA MET A 1 -18.36 -9.92 -11.55
C MET A 1 -17.12 -9.40 -12.25
N LEU A 2 -16.81 -9.78 -13.49
CA LEU A 2 -15.67 -9.25 -14.27
C LEU A 2 -15.69 -7.72 -14.47
N PHE A 3 -16.86 -7.10 -14.54
CA PHE A 3 -17.05 -5.64 -14.62
C PHE A 3 -16.74 -4.91 -13.33
N TYR A 4 -16.92 -5.56 -12.18
CA TYR A 4 -16.67 -4.96 -10.86
C TYR A 4 -15.16 -4.78 -10.63
N VAL A 5 -14.37 -5.83 -10.83
CA VAL A 5 -12.89 -5.78 -10.70
C VAL A 5 -12.27 -4.77 -11.69
N LYS A 6 -12.74 -4.75 -12.95
CA LYS A 6 -12.26 -3.78 -13.94
C LYS A 6 -12.60 -2.33 -13.58
N ARG A 7 -13.81 -2.11 -13.02
CA ARG A 7 -14.25 -0.77 -12.61
C ARG A 7 -13.46 -0.25 -11.41
N HIS A 8 -13.16 -1.11 -10.44
CA HIS A 8 -12.34 -0.73 -9.28
C HIS A 8 -10.90 -0.44 -9.67
N LEU A 9 -10.26 -1.28 -10.49
CA LEU A 9 -8.90 -1.02 -10.97
C LEU A 9 -8.82 0.28 -11.78
N ALA A 10 -9.78 0.55 -12.67
CA ALA A 10 -9.81 1.79 -13.45
C ALA A 10 -9.96 3.03 -12.53
N LEU A 11 -10.82 2.94 -11.51
CA LEU A 11 -10.98 4.01 -10.53
C LEU A 11 -9.70 4.19 -9.70
N GLU A 12 -9.09 3.11 -9.24
CA GLU A 12 -7.83 3.13 -8.50
C GLU A 12 -6.72 3.79 -9.32
N ILE A 13 -6.53 3.37 -10.57
CA ILE A 13 -5.56 3.99 -11.49
C ILE A 13 -5.88 5.49 -11.68
N ALA A 14 -7.15 5.86 -11.85
CA ALA A 14 -7.53 7.27 -12.02
C ALA A 14 -7.23 8.10 -10.76
N VAL A 15 -7.55 7.57 -9.57
CA VAL A 15 -7.28 8.23 -8.29
C VAL A 15 -5.78 8.37 -8.06
N THR A 16 -5.00 7.32 -8.27
CA THR A 16 -3.54 7.36 -8.05
C THR A 16 -2.85 8.26 -9.08
N PHE A 17 -3.32 8.29 -10.33
CA PHE A 17 -2.85 9.24 -11.33
C PHE A 17 -3.16 10.69 -10.93
N PHE A 18 -4.37 10.95 -10.44
CA PHE A 18 -4.75 12.26 -9.90
C PHE A 18 -3.87 12.67 -8.73
N LEU A 19 -3.67 11.79 -7.74
CA LEU A 19 -2.78 12.04 -6.59
C LEU A 19 -1.36 12.33 -7.04
N GLY A 20 -0.80 11.51 -7.94
CA GLY A 20 0.54 11.73 -8.50
C GLY A 20 0.67 13.08 -9.21
N THR A 21 -0.34 13.47 -9.98
CA THR A 21 -0.37 14.76 -10.70
C THR A 21 -0.41 15.93 -9.72
N VAL A 22 -1.31 15.90 -8.72
CA VAL A 22 -1.39 16.92 -7.66
C VAL A 22 -0.10 16.96 -6.85
N GLY A 23 0.50 15.80 -6.53
CA GLY A 23 1.78 15.70 -5.84
C GLY A 23 2.91 16.37 -6.62
N LEU A 24 3.06 16.07 -7.91
CA LEU A 24 4.07 16.68 -8.77
C LEU A 24 3.88 18.19 -8.91
N TRP A 25 2.63 18.63 -9.05
CA TRP A 25 2.31 20.06 -9.05
C TRP A 25 2.72 20.72 -7.74
N GLY A 26 2.35 20.12 -6.59
CA GLY A 26 2.70 20.64 -5.27
C GLY A 26 4.21 20.67 -5.00
N ILE A 27 4.97 19.65 -5.46
CA ILE A 27 6.41 19.59 -5.39
C ILE A 27 7.04 20.76 -6.16
N ARG A 28 6.59 20.98 -7.41
CA ARG A 28 7.09 22.07 -8.24
C ARG A 28 6.71 23.45 -7.68
N ALA A 29 5.45 23.65 -7.31
CA ALA A 29 4.98 24.92 -6.76
C ALA A 29 5.65 25.28 -5.42
N GLY A 30 5.97 24.27 -4.60
CA GLY A 30 6.66 24.43 -3.32
C GLY A 30 8.20 24.39 -3.41
N ASN A 31 8.75 24.18 -4.59
CA ASN A 31 10.20 23.96 -4.80
C ASN A 31 10.76 22.89 -3.84
N LEU A 32 10.01 21.77 -3.67
CA LEU A 32 10.33 20.72 -2.72
C LEU A 32 11.35 19.72 -3.31
N PRO A 33 12.17 19.05 -2.48
CA PRO A 33 13.12 18.05 -2.95
C PRO A 33 12.41 16.87 -3.62
N PHE A 34 12.92 16.45 -4.77
CA PHE A 34 12.38 15.35 -5.55
C PHE A 34 13.50 14.55 -6.23
N ASP A 35 13.76 13.34 -5.74
CA ASP A 35 14.78 12.45 -6.29
C ASP A 35 14.22 11.04 -6.54
N LEU A 36 14.09 10.70 -7.82
CA LEU A 36 13.69 9.37 -8.32
C LEU A 36 14.83 8.60 -8.98
N ARG A 37 16.08 9.12 -8.93
CA ARG A 37 17.21 8.46 -9.60
C ARG A 37 17.44 7.08 -9.03
N PRO A 38 17.41 6.03 -9.88
CA PRO A 38 17.67 4.68 -9.43
C PRO A 38 19.16 4.52 -9.09
N THR A 39 19.41 3.94 -7.91
CA THR A 39 20.74 3.49 -7.51
C THR A 39 20.64 2.05 -7.01
N ALA A 40 21.73 1.30 -7.06
CA ALA A 40 21.74 -0.05 -6.48
C ALA A 40 21.30 -0.03 -5.02
N ALA A 41 21.77 0.96 -4.25
CA ALA A 41 21.37 1.14 -2.84
C ALA A 41 19.86 1.39 -2.70
N SER A 42 19.24 2.25 -3.53
CA SER A 42 17.79 2.51 -3.44
C SER A 42 16.95 1.28 -3.78
N ILE A 43 17.41 0.45 -4.71
CA ILE A 43 16.73 -0.81 -5.06
C ILE A 43 16.84 -1.82 -3.90
N VAL A 44 18.06 -2.03 -3.38
CA VAL A 44 18.29 -2.96 -2.25
C VAL A 44 17.51 -2.52 -1.01
N LEU A 45 17.54 -1.23 -0.66
CA LEU A 45 16.81 -0.69 0.49
C LEU A 45 15.29 -0.80 0.29
N GLY A 46 14.78 -0.57 -0.91
CA GLY A 46 13.37 -0.75 -1.22
C GLY A 46 12.90 -2.19 -1.05
N ILE A 47 13.68 -3.16 -1.55
CA ILE A 47 13.41 -4.59 -1.37
C ILE A 47 13.51 -4.99 0.11
N ALA A 48 14.56 -4.56 0.82
CA ALA A 48 14.70 -4.82 2.26
C ALA A 48 13.53 -4.22 3.06
N GLY A 49 13.07 -3.02 2.66
CA GLY A 49 11.89 -2.38 3.22
C GLY A 49 10.62 -3.21 3.01
N PHE A 50 10.42 -3.73 1.82
CA PHE A 50 9.31 -4.66 1.55
C PHE A 50 9.38 -5.90 2.46
N VAL A 51 10.54 -6.57 2.52
CA VAL A 51 10.71 -7.78 3.35
C VAL A 51 10.39 -7.49 4.81
N TRP A 52 10.92 -6.38 5.36
CA TRP A 52 10.64 -5.98 6.73
C TRP A 52 9.14 -5.70 6.95
N LEU A 53 8.50 -4.94 6.06
CA LEU A 53 7.07 -4.64 6.15
C LEU A 53 6.21 -5.90 6.09
N ALA A 54 6.57 -6.86 5.22
CA ALA A 54 5.90 -8.15 5.12
C ALA A 54 6.04 -8.99 6.41
N LEU A 55 7.25 -9.06 6.98
CA LEU A 55 7.50 -9.75 8.24
C LEU A 55 6.73 -9.10 9.40
N TRP A 56 6.76 -7.77 9.49
CA TRP A 56 6.00 -7.02 10.50
C TRP A 56 4.50 -7.26 10.38
N THR A 57 3.97 -7.26 9.15
CA THR A 57 2.56 -7.58 8.89
C THR A 57 2.20 -8.97 9.38
N ARG A 58 3.05 -9.97 9.14
CA ARG A 58 2.84 -11.34 9.65
C ARG A 58 2.85 -11.40 11.17
N LEU A 59 3.75 -10.70 11.82
CA LEU A 59 3.81 -10.63 13.27
C LEU A 59 2.54 -9.99 13.85
N VAL A 60 2.07 -8.88 13.27
CA VAL A 60 0.83 -8.20 13.68
C VAL A 60 -0.39 -9.11 13.44
N GLN A 61 -0.47 -9.80 12.30
CA GLN A 61 -1.53 -10.76 12.02
C GLN A 61 -1.55 -11.91 13.05
N TYR A 62 -0.38 -12.45 13.39
CA TYR A 62 -0.26 -13.48 14.42
C TYR A 62 -0.73 -12.96 15.79
N GLY A 63 -0.25 -11.80 16.22
CA GLY A 63 -0.71 -11.16 17.47
C GLY A 63 -2.23 -10.94 17.49
N TYR A 64 -2.79 -10.54 16.34
CA TYR A 64 -4.24 -10.35 16.21
C TYR A 64 -5.03 -11.68 16.29
N GLN A 65 -4.49 -12.76 15.73
CA GLN A 65 -5.05 -14.11 15.86
C GLN A 65 -5.06 -14.58 17.32
N VAL A 66 -3.96 -14.34 18.04
CA VAL A 66 -3.87 -14.67 19.47
C VAL A 66 -4.87 -13.86 20.29
N ALA A 67 -5.00 -12.55 20.03
CA ALA A 67 -5.84 -11.64 20.80
C ALA A 67 -7.35 -11.79 20.52
N LYS A 68 -7.74 -12.00 19.27
CA LYS A 68 -9.14 -12.02 18.79
C LYS A 68 -9.65 -13.39 18.35
N GLY A 69 -8.76 -14.38 18.32
CA GLY A 69 -9.07 -15.72 17.85
C GLY A 69 -8.90 -15.92 16.35
N SER A 70 -8.52 -17.14 15.97
CA SER A 70 -8.25 -17.51 14.58
C SER A 70 -9.47 -17.42 13.66
N ALA A 71 -10.68 -17.62 14.19
CA ALA A 71 -11.91 -17.51 13.41
C ALA A 71 -12.16 -16.07 12.93
N TYR A 72 -12.02 -15.10 13.82
CA TYR A 72 -12.16 -13.68 13.48
C TYR A 72 -11.09 -13.23 12.49
N ALA A 73 -9.84 -13.62 12.69
CA ALA A 73 -8.75 -13.29 11.77
C ALA A 73 -9.00 -13.87 10.36
N ARG A 74 -9.49 -15.11 10.28
CA ARG A 74 -9.89 -15.72 8.99
C ARG A 74 -11.04 -14.98 8.33
N GLN A 75 -12.07 -14.59 9.08
CA GLN A 75 -13.19 -13.81 8.54
C GLN A 75 -12.74 -12.47 7.96
N LEU A 76 -11.86 -11.75 8.65
CA LEU A 76 -11.28 -10.51 8.18
C LEU A 76 -10.47 -10.73 6.89
N THR A 77 -9.61 -11.76 6.87
CA THR A 77 -8.83 -12.13 5.68
C THR A 77 -9.75 -12.49 4.50
N ALA A 78 -10.82 -13.26 4.75
CA ALA A 78 -11.80 -13.61 3.72
C ALA A 78 -12.55 -12.39 3.17
N SER A 79 -12.87 -11.41 4.03
CA SER A 79 -13.52 -10.16 3.60
C SER A 79 -12.65 -9.35 2.65
N LEU A 80 -11.33 -9.31 2.90
CA LEU A 80 -10.35 -8.67 2.03
C LEU A 80 -10.12 -9.47 0.74
N ALA A 81 -9.99 -10.78 0.88
CA ALA A 81 -9.70 -11.68 -0.24
C ALA A 81 -10.78 -11.64 -1.32
N LYS A 82 -12.04 -11.39 -0.96
CA LYS A 82 -13.15 -11.23 -1.92
C LYS A 82 -12.91 -10.12 -2.93
N GLU A 83 -12.20 -9.06 -2.56
CA GLU A 83 -11.90 -7.94 -3.47
C GLU A 83 -10.93 -8.36 -4.59
N PHE A 84 -10.10 -9.39 -4.34
CA PHE A 84 -9.04 -9.83 -5.25
C PHE A 84 -9.27 -11.21 -5.87
N ALA A 85 -10.37 -11.89 -5.55
CA ALA A 85 -10.63 -13.25 -5.98
C ALA A 85 -10.51 -13.46 -7.50
N ASP A 86 -11.00 -12.50 -8.29
CA ASP A 86 -11.00 -12.53 -9.75
C ASP A 86 -9.86 -11.68 -10.38
N ALA A 87 -8.95 -11.15 -9.57
CA ALA A 87 -7.88 -10.28 -10.07
C ALA A 87 -6.87 -11.08 -10.90
N ARG A 88 -6.55 -10.58 -12.09
CA ARG A 88 -5.52 -11.17 -12.96
C ARG A 88 -4.13 -10.71 -12.50
N PRO A 89 -3.06 -11.52 -12.72
CA PRO A 89 -1.70 -11.15 -12.34
C PRO A 89 -1.28 -9.77 -12.83
N LEU A 90 -1.59 -9.45 -14.08
CA LEU A 90 -1.29 -8.13 -14.67
C LEU A 90 -2.02 -6.99 -13.94
N GLN A 91 -3.26 -7.20 -13.51
CA GLN A 91 -4.02 -6.19 -12.78
C GLN A 91 -3.41 -5.92 -11.40
N MET A 92 -2.94 -6.97 -10.71
CA MET A 92 -2.26 -6.83 -9.41
C MET A 92 -0.93 -6.08 -9.55
N VAL A 93 -0.16 -6.41 -10.58
CA VAL A 93 1.11 -5.70 -10.85
C VAL A 93 0.86 -4.24 -11.20
N LEU A 94 -0.07 -3.96 -12.11
CA LEU A 94 -0.39 -2.58 -12.51
C LEU A 94 -0.98 -1.79 -11.34
N GLY A 95 -1.92 -2.38 -10.57
CA GLY A 95 -2.50 -1.74 -9.39
C GLY A 95 -1.45 -1.38 -8.36
N GLY A 96 -0.61 -2.34 -7.94
CA GLY A 96 0.44 -2.08 -6.96
C GLY A 96 1.49 -1.06 -7.42
N LEU A 97 1.89 -1.10 -8.70
CA LEU A 97 2.86 -0.13 -9.24
C LEU A 97 2.26 1.27 -9.35
N THR A 98 1.02 1.40 -9.85
CA THR A 98 0.37 2.71 -9.98
C THR A 98 0.06 3.31 -8.62
N ALA A 99 -0.44 2.51 -7.65
CA ALA A 99 -0.66 2.94 -6.29
C ALA A 99 0.64 3.47 -5.67
N ALA A 100 1.69 2.66 -5.65
CA ALA A 100 2.98 3.05 -5.10
C ALA A 100 3.54 4.33 -5.75
N CYS A 101 3.46 4.48 -7.08
CA CYS A 101 3.96 5.68 -7.75
C CYS A 101 3.12 6.92 -7.38
N GLY A 102 1.81 6.87 -7.55
CA GLY A 102 0.95 8.04 -7.34
C GLY A 102 0.89 8.46 -5.88
N GLU A 103 0.75 7.49 -4.98
CA GLU A 103 0.63 7.75 -3.56
C GLU A 103 1.95 8.21 -2.93
N GLU A 104 3.10 7.60 -3.29
CA GLU A 104 4.38 8.04 -2.72
C GLU A 104 4.76 9.44 -3.22
N ILE A 105 4.49 9.79 -4.48
CA ILE A 105 4.69 11.17 -4.98
C ILE A 105 3.83 12.15 -4.18
N PHE A 106 2.56 11.81 -3.94
CA PHE A 106 1.64 12.69 -3.22
C PHE A 106 1.98 12.76 -1.73
N PHE A 107 2.01 11.60 -1.04
CA PHE A 107 2.15 11.60 0.42
C PHE A 107 3.57 11.90 0.89
N ARG A 108 4.61 11.35 0.26
CA ARG A 108 6.00 11.54 0.69
C ARG A 108 6.66 12.71 -0.02
N GLY A 109 6.50 12.78 -1.35
CA GLY A 109 7.09 13.87 -2.14
C GLY A 109 6.48 15.23 -1.85
N PHE A 110 5.16 15.31 -1.67
CA PHE A 110 4.47 16.58 -1.45
C PHE A 110 4.06 16.79 0.00
N ILE A 111 3.13 15.97 0.53
CA ILE A 111 2.54 16.21 1.85
C ILE A 111 3.59 16.15 2.96
N GLN A 112 4.39 15.09 3.00
CA GLN A 112 5.43 14.93 4.02
C GLN A 112 6.51 15.97 3.93
N ALA A 113 6.97 16.31 2.72
CA ALA A 113 7.98 17.35 2.52
C ALA A 113 7.47 18.72 2.94
N ARG A 114 6.18 18.99 2.88
CA ARG A 114 5.57 20.29 3.23
C ARG A 114 5.09 20.37 4.67
N TRP A 115 4.48 19.31 5.22
CA TRP A 115 3.82 19.31 6.54
C TRP A 115 4.32 18.22 7.49
N GLY A 116 5.33 17.48 7.10
CA GLY A 116 5.98 16.48 7.96
C GLY A 116 5.33 15.10 7.96
N LEU A 117 6.05 14.17 8.58
CA LEU A 117 5.73 12.75 8.61
C LEU A 117 4.35 12.44 9.19
N LEU A 118 4.00 13.07 10.32
CA LEU A 118 2.75 12.78 11.01
C LEU A 118 1.52 13.20 10.17
N ALA A 119 1.57 14.40 9.58
CA ALA A 119 0.49 14.89 8.71
C ALA A 119 0.29 13.97 7.50
N ALA A 120 1.38 13.54 6.85
CA ALA A 120 1.32 12.61 5.73
C ALA A 120 0.73 11.25 6.15
N SER A 121 1.11 10.72 7.31
CA SER A 121 0.63 9.41 7.80
C SER A 121 -0.85 9.46 8.20
N VAL A 122 -1.31 10.55 8.81
CA VAL A 122 -2.73 10.75 9.15
C VAL A 122 -3.57 10.88 7.87
N LEU A 123 -3.11 11.65 6.89
CA LEU A 123 -3.82 11.78 5.61
C LEU A 123 -3.80 10.47 4.81
N PHE A 124 -2.71 9.71 4.86
CA PHE A 124 -2.63 8.38 4.27
C PHE A 124 -3.66 7.42 4.92
N MET A 125 -3.76 7.41 6.25
CA MET A 125 -4.81 6.69 6.96
C MET A 125 -6.20 7.14 6.52
N ALA A 126 -6.45 8.45 6.45
CA ALA A 126 -7.74 9.02 6.07
C ALA A 126 -8.17 8.62 4.64
N ALA A 127 -7.22 8.55 3.70
CA ALA A 127 -7.47 8.08 2.34
C ALA A 127 -7.87 6.59 2.29
N HIS A 128 -7.52 5.82 3.33
CA HIS A 128 -7.84 4.40 3.46
C HIS A 128 -9.03 4.12 4.39
N ILE A 129 -9.79 5.14 4.79
CA ILE A 129 -11.05 4.94 5.52
C ILE A 129 -12.08 4.38 4.54
N GLY A 130 -12.17 3.06 4.55
CA GLY A 130 -13.09 2.31 3.70
C GLY A 130 -14.32 1.80 4.46
N ARG A 131 -14.77 0.60 4.08
CA ARG A 131 -15.90 -0.08 4.67
C ARG A 131 -15.72 -0.31 6.18
N ARG A 132 -16.83 -0.28 6.92
CA ARG A 132 -16.83 -0.40 8.40
C ARG A 132 -16.28 -1.73 8.90
N ASP A 133 -16.45 -2.81 8.14
CA ASP A 133 -15.98 -4.17 8.46
C ASP A 133 -14.46 -4.35 8.36
N ILE A 134 -13.76 -3.42 7.69
CA ILE A 134 -12.31 -3.46 7.48
C ILE A 134 -11.57 -2.24 8.02
N ARG A 135 -12.12 -1.56 9.02
CA ARG A 135 -11.49 -0.38 9.66
C ARG A 135 -10.07 -0.63 10.17
N VAL A 136 -9.75 -1.88 10.51
CA VAL A 136 -8.39 -2.26 10.91
C VAL A 136 -7.36 -1.91 9.84
N ILE A 137 -7.75 -1.88 8.56
CA ILE A 137 -6.86 -1.48 7.46
C ILE A 137 -6.50 0.00 7.55
N SER A 138 -7.46 0.87 7.89
CA SER A 138 -7.18 2.29 8.06
C SER A 138 -6.13 2.52 9.16
N TYR A 139 -6.26 1.84 10.30
CA TYR A 139 -5.23 1.89 11.35
C TYR A 139 -3.89 1.33 10.87
N TRP A 140 -3.93 0.21 10.14
CA TRP A 140 -2.74 -0.36 9.53
C TRP A 140 -2.08 0.63 8.57
N SER A 141 -2.85 1.32 7.73
CA SER A 141 -2.35 2.32 6.79
C SER A 141 -1.65 3.50 7.49
N PHE A 142 -2.08 3.88 8.72
CA PHE A 142 -1.33 4.86 9.50
C PHE A 142 0.09 4.40 9.79
N PHE A 143 0.26 3.17 10.30
CA PHE A 143 1.58 2.62 10.61
C PHE A 143 2.41 2.38 9.35
N GLN A 144 1.79 1.95 8.25
CA GLN A 144 2.44 1.86 6.94
C GLN A 144 2.88 3.23 6.45
N GLY A 145 2.05 4.26 6.66
CA GLY A 145 2.37 5.65 6.38
C GLY A 145 3.61 6.14 7.13
N LEU A 146 3.67 5.89 8.43
CA LEU A 146 4.85 6.21 9.25
C LEU A 146 6.09 5.46 8.76
N TYR A 147 5.97 4.17 8.52
CA TYR A 147 7.07 3.32 8.08
C TYR A 147 7.68 3.80 6.74
N LEU A 148 6.86 3.94 5.71
CA LEU A 148 7.31 4.40 4.39
C LEU A 148 7.85 5.83 4.44
N GLY A 149 7.22 6.68 5.28
CA GLY A 149 7.67 8.04 5.49
C GLY A 149 9.03 8.13 6.20
N LEU A 150 9.33 7.25 7.16
CA LEU A 150 10.64 7.15 7.78
C LEU A 150 11.69 6.69 6.75
N PHE A 151 11.38 5.71 5.90
CA PHE A 151 12.28 5.30 4.82
C PHE A 151 12.64 6.47 3.90
N TYR A 152 11.65 7.28 3.54
CA TYR A 152 11.89 8.49 2.75
C TYR A 152 12.78 9.49 3.51
N MET A 153 12.54 9.73 4.79
CA MET A 153 13.36 10.66 5.61
C MET A 153 14.82 10.22 5.71
N PHE A 154 15.06 8.92 5.93
CA PHE A 154 16.43 8.42 6.10
C PHE A 154 17.20 8.32 4.78
N THR A 155 16.53 8.14 3.66
CA THR A 155 17.19 7.92 2.37
C THR A 155 17.18 9.12 1.46
N ALA A 156 16.26 10.06 1.68
CA ALA A 156 15.93 11.16 0.77
C ALA A 156 15.66 10.72 -0.68
N LYS A 157 15.34 9.43 -0.87
CA LYS A 157 15.07 8.78 -2.15
C LYS A 157 13.64 8.29 -2.20
N LEU A 158 12.81 8.91 -3.02
CA LEU A 158 11.40 8.54 -3.14
C LEU A 158 11.21 7.13 -3.75
N LEU A 159 12.17 6.67 -4.52
CA LEU A 159 12.17 5.33 -5.11
C LEU A 159 12.19 4.22 -4.03
N VAL A 160 12.78 4.45 -2.86
CA VAL A 160 12.87 3.45 -1.77
C VAL A 160 11.48 3.09 -1.24
N PRO A 161 10.66 4.04 -0.74
CA PRO A 161 9.30 3.71 -0.31
C PRO A 161 8.41 3.25 -1.47
N MET A 162 8.59 3.74 -2.72
CA MET A 162 7.85 3.26 -3.89
C MET A 162 8.06 1.76 -4.13
N ILE A 163 9.30 1.28 -4.09
CA ILE A 163 9.60 -0.15 -4.26
C ILE A 163 9.00 -0.96 -3.11
N ALA A 164 9.21 -0.53 -1.87
CA ALA A 164 8.70 -1.23 -0.70
C ALA A 164 7.16 -1.33 -0.72
N HIS A 165 6.50 -0.23 -1.04
CA HIS A 165 5.03 -0.14 -1.13
C HIS A 165 4.49 -1.01 -2.28
N GLY A 166 4.99 -0.82 -3.49
CA GLY A 166 4.50 -1.54 -4.66
C GLY A 166 4.66 -3.05 -4.54
N LEU A 167 5.80 -3.52 -4.04
CA LEU A 167 6.01 -4.95 -3.78
C LEU A 167 5.08 -5.47 -2.67
N PHE A 168 4.83 -4.66 -1.63
CA PHE A 168 3.93 -5.03 -0.54
C PHE A 168 2.48 -5.18 -1.03
N ASP A 169 2.00 -4.26 -1.86
CA ASP A 169 0.65 -4.30 -2.42
C ASP A 169 0.48 -5.48 -3.39
N ILE A 170 1.43 -5.68 -4.30
CA ILE A 170 1.41 -6.82 -5.23
C ILE A 170 1.39 -8.14 -4.44
N GLY A 171 2.28 -8.28 -3.45
CA GLY A 171 2.36 -9.46 -2.60
C GLY A 171 1.08 -9.69 -1.79
N GLY A 172 0.47 -8.62 -1.27
CA GLY A 172 -0.80 -8.65 -0.55
C GLY A 172 -1.96 -9.12 -1.44
N MET A 173 -2.09 -8.56 -2.64
CA MET A 173 -3.12 -8.96 -3.61
C MET A 173 -2.98 -10.43 -4.03
N ILE A 174 -1.76 -10.90 -4.27
CA ILE A 174 -1.48 -12.31 -4.57
C ILE A 174 -1.89 -13.19 -3.39
N TYR A 175 -1.48 -12.82 -2.17
CA TYR A 175 -1.83 -13.57 -0.96
C TYR A 175 -3.34 -13.69 -0.77
N PHE A 176 -4.10 -12.61 -0.93
CA PHE A 176 -5.55 -12.62 -0.76
C PHE A 176 -6.26 -13.44 -1.84
N ARG A 177 -5.83 -13.33 -3.10
CA ARG A 177 -6.37 -14.18 -4.18
C ARG A 177 -6.14 -15.66 -3.90
N ASP A 178 -4.92 -16.05 -3.52
CA ASP A 178 -4.57 -17.44 -3.27
C ASP A 178 -5.27 -18.00 -2.02
N PHE A 179 -5.55 -17.15 -1.03
CA PHE A 179 -6.35 -17.51 0.13
C PHE A 179 -7.76 -17.96 -0.28
N MET A 180 -8.44 -17.23 -1.18
CA MET A 180 -9.76 -17.62 -1.69
C MET A 180 -9.71 -18.94 -2.44
N THR A 181 -8.76 -19.10 -3.36
CA THR A 181 -8.62 -20.33 -4.16
C THR A 181 -8.40 -21.57 -3.29
N ARG A 182 -7.73 -21.46 -2.15
CA ARG A 182 -7.51 -22.55 -1.21
C ARG A 182 -8.74 -22.83 -0.35
N SER A 183 -9.51 -21.79 -0.01
CA SER A 183 -10.71 -21.92 0.83
C SER A 183 -11.91 -22.55 0.10
N GLU A 184 -11.90 -22.52 -1.24
CA GLU A 184 -12.96 -23.09 -2.08
C GLU A 184 -12.71 -24.55 -2.50
N LYS A 185 -11.52 -25.11 -2.21
CA LYS A 185 -11.26 -26.53 -2.46
C LYS A 185 -11.92 -27.38 -1.38
N PRO A 186 -12.83 -28.29 -1.73
CA PRO A 186 -13.36 -29.25 -0.76
C PRO A 186 -12.23 -30.10 -0.21
N ALA A 187 -12.31 -30.39 1.10
CA ALA A 187 -11.38 -31.28 1.80
C ALA A 187 -11.52 -32.73 1.31
#